data_7e8c3c61466a254aeb6913d1c6c0a444
#
_entry.id   7e8c3c61466a254aeb6913d1c6c0a444
#
_cell.length_a   1.000
_cell.length_b   1.000
_cell.length_c   1.000
_cell.angle_alpha   90.00
_cell.angle_beta   90.00
_cell.angle_gamma   90.00
#
_symmetry.space_group_name_H-M   'P 1'
#
loop_
_entity.id
_entity.type
_entity.pdbx_description
1 polymer ?
#
loop_
_entity_poly.entity_id
_entity_poly.type
_entity_poly.pdbx_seq_one_letter_code
_entity_poly.pdbx_strand_id
1 'polypeptide(L)'
;MGGSILSHEHFQGGHYTFAMETAPVEKTITFAGYEDIEAGIVKWPMSVIRLDGSDPKRLADLAEKILNCWRGYSDESVMILAETDGEPHNTITPIARRRGDKYELDLVLRCNITTDEHPLGVFHPHADKHHIKKENIGLIEVMGLAVLPSRLKKELYDLAEVVVNGRDIRADEILSKHADWVDALKKQYTFTAENAMDILLQETGKVFAGVLEDAGVYKNTPEGKAAFDKFVVYVNQEG
;
A
#
# COMPACT_ATOMS: atom_id res chain seq x y z
N MET A 1 3.93 -0.38 12.85
CA MET A 1 3.99 -0.91 11.48
C MET A 1 4.93 -2.07 11.42
N GLY A 2 4.44 -3.16 11.17
CA GLY A 2 4.67 -4.38 10.68
C GLY A 2 5.99 -5.09 10.58
N GLY A 3 6.92 -4.91 11.43
CA GLY A 3 7.93 -5.95 11.60
C GLY A 3 7.36 -7.05 12.50
N SER A 4 7.23 -8.28 12.00
CA SER A 4 6.84 -9.41 12.84
C SER A 4 7.90 -9.81 13.86
N ILE A 5 9.12 -9.25 13.76
CA ILE A 5 10.25 -9.49 14.65
C ILE A 5 10.78 -8.13 15.10
N LEU A 6 10.57 -7.82 16.38
CA LEU A 6 10.98 -6.52 16.96
C LEU A 6 12.37 -6.56 17.63
N SER A 7 12.95 -7.75 17.80
CA SER A 7 14.20 -7.94 18.56
C SER A 7 15.46 -7.82 17.72
N HIS A 8 15.36 -7.84 16.39
CA HIS A 8 16.50 -7.68 15.48
C HIS A 8 16.04 -7.21 14.09
N GLU A 9 16.96 -6.64 13.32
CA GLU A 9 16.76 -6.31 11.93
C GLU A 9 16.76 -7.58 11.06
N HIS A 10 15.93 -7.60 10.02
CA HIS A 10 15.88 -8.68 9.05
C HIS A 10 15.56 -8.15 7.66
N PHE A 11 16.00 -8.88 6.65
CA PHE A 11 15.81 -8.55 5.25
C PHE A 11 15.06 -9.67 4.55
N GLN A 12 14.18 -9.31 3.61
CA GLN A 12 13.54 -10.25 2.71
C GLN A 12 14.15 -10.08 1.31
N GLY A 13 14.48 -11.16 0.64
CA GLY A 13 15.05 -11.14 -0.70
C GLY A 13 14.53 -12.28 -1.55
N GLY A 14 14.56 -12.10 -2.89
CA GLY A 14 14.08 -13.11 -3.84
C GLY A 14 14.20 -12.66 -5.29
N HIS A 15 13.72 -13.51 -6.21
CA HIS A 15 13.75 -13.29 -7.66
C HIS A 15 12.35 -13.06 -8.26
N TYR A 16 11.32 -12.92 -7.43
CA TYR A 16 9.96 -12.69 -7.92
C TYR A 16 9.82 -11.25 -8.43
N THR A 17 9.32 -11.10 -9.65
CA THR A 17 8.99 -9.78 -10.22
C THR A 17 7.62 -9.33 -9.73
N PHE A 18 7.61 -8.36 -8.83
CA PHE A 18 6.39 -7.80 -8.28
C PHE A 18 5.78 -6.75 -9.20
N ALA A 19 4.46 -6.54 -9.10
CA ALA A 19 3.75 -5.55 -9.89
C ALA A 19 4.31 -4.12 -9.70
N MET A 20 4.73 -3.76 -8.49
CA MET A 20 5.36 -2.46 -8.21
C MET A 20 6.65 -2.24 -9.01
N GLU A 21 7.44 -3.29 -9.26
CA GLU A 21 8.68 -3.19 -10.02
C GLU A 21 8.45 -2.68 -11.45
N THR A 22 7.34 -3.09 -12.06
CA THR A 22 6.96 -2.71 -13.43
C THR A 22 6.05 -1.49 -13.50
N ALA A 23 5.64 -0.95 -12.36
CA ALA A 23 4.81 0.25 -12.29
C ALA A 23 5.55 1.47 -12.86
N PRO A 24 4.92 2.28 -13.73
CA PRO A 24 5.56 3.43 -14.34
C PRO A 24 5.73 4.58 -13.32
N VAL A 25 6.73 5.41 -13.56
CA VAL A 25 6.84 6.73 -12.94
C VAL A 25 5.76 7.62 -13.53
N GLU A 26 4.87 8.19 -12.69
CA GLU A 26 3.83 9.14 -13.16
C GLU A 26 4.33 10.59 -13.16
N LYS A 27 5.32 10.90 -12.32
CA LYS A 27 5.90 12.24 -12.20
C LYS A 27 7.38 12.17 -11.93
N THR A 28 8.19 12.77 -12.79
CA THR A 28 9.62 12.97 -12.53
C THR A 28 9.79 14.10 -11.49
N ILE A 29 10.68 13.86 -10.53
CA ILE A 29 11.07 14.83 -9.50
C ILE A 29 12.60 14.94 -9.45
N THR A 30 13.11 16.02 -8.86
CA THR A 30 14.56 16.24 -8.71
C THR A 30 14.87 16.64 -7.28
N PHE A 31 16.05 16.22 -6.82
CA PHE A 31 16.57 16.61 -5.51
C PHE A 31 17.87 17.40 -5.67
N ALA A 32 17.93 18.57 -5.05
CA ALA A 32 19.08 19.46 -5.11
C ALA A 32 20.34 18.77 -4.55
N GLY A 33 21.43 18.81 -5.30
CA GLY A 33 22.67 18.11 -4.97
C GLY A 33 22.72 16.62 -5.34
N TYR A 34 21.63 16.11 -5.98
CA TYR A 34 21.49 14.70 -6.42
C TYR A 34 20.98 14.61 -7.87
N GLU A 35 21.43 15.52 -8.73
CA GLU A 35 21.03 15.60 -10.13
C GLU A 35 21.54 14.41 -10.98
N ASP A 36 22.46 13.62 -10.41
CA ASP A 36 22.97 12.37 -10.96
C ASP A 36 22.02 11.16 -10.70
N ILE A 37 20.98 11.34 -9.88
CA ILE A 37 19.97 10.33 -9.57
C ILE A 37 18.68 10.66 -10.32
N GLU A 38 18.17 9.70 -11.08
CA GLU A 38 16.83 9.78 -11.66
C GLU A 38 15.80 9.50 -10.55
N ALA A 39 14.90 10.44 -10.28
CA ALA A 39 13.90 10.28 -9.24
C ALA A 39 12.48 10.54 -9.76
N GLY A 40 11.50 9.83 -9.19
CA GLY A 40 10.11 10.00 -9.59
C GLY A 40 9.10 9.43 -8.59
N ILE A 41 7.88 9.94 -8.68
CA ILE A 41 6.71 9.39 -7.99
C ILE A 41 6.16 8.26 -8.84
N VAL A 42 6.04 7.07 -8.25
CA VAL A 42 5.54 5.87 -8.94
C VAL A 42 4.02 5.91 -9.00
N LYS A 43 3.45 5.53 -10.14
CA LYS A 43 2.01 5.29 -10.27
C LYS A 43 1.64 4.01 -9.53
N TRP A 44 1.36 4.14 -8.25
CA TRP A 44 1.09 3.04 -7.33
C TRP A 44 -0.01 3.43 -6.35
N PRO A 45 -0.80 2.48 -5.80
CA PRO A 45 -1.82 2.81 -4.80
C PRO A 45 -1.25 3.44 -3.52
N MET A 46 -0.02 3.05 -3.15
CA MET A 46 0.70 3.66 -2.02
C MET A 46 1.64 4.76 -2.50
N SER A 47 2.11 5.60 -1.59
CA SER A 47 3.01 6.72 -1.90
C SER A 47 4.45 6.25 -2.00
N VAL A 48 5.00 6.25 -3.20
CA VAL A 48 6.33 5.68 -3.51
C VAL A 48 7.19 6.71 -4.26
N ILE A 49 8.39 6.95 -3.74
CA ILE A 49 9.47 7.65 -4.44
C ILE A 49 10.43 6.59 -4.96
N ARG A 50 10.63 6.54 -6.28
CA ARG A 50 11.65 5.70 -6.93
C ARG A 50 12.89 6.51 -7.20
N LEU A 51 14.04 5.91 -6.88
CA LEU A 51 15.38 6.47 -7.13
C LEU A 51 16.16 5.47 -7.98
N ASP A 52 16.75 5.93 -9.09
CA ASP A 52 17.60 5.15 -9.98
C ASP A 52 18.96 5.80 -10.16
N GLY A 53 20.04 5.04 -9.99
CA GLY A 53 21.39 5.54 -10.13
C GLY A 53 22.44 4.45 -10.25
N SER A 54 23.64 4.83 -10.71
CA SER A 54 24.77 3.91 -10.85
C SER A 54 25.59 3.75 -9.57
N ASP A 55 25.53 4.73 -8.67
CA ASP A 55 26.26 4.72 -7.40
C ASP A 55 25.31 4.38 -6.23
N PRO A 56 25.43 3.18 -5.64
CA PRO A 56 24.56 2.76 -4.55
C PRO A 56 24.74 3.60 -3.27
N LYS A 57 25.93 4.18 -3.07
CA LYS A 57 26.18 5.05 -1.92
C LYS A 57 25.40 6.36 -2.06
N ARG A 58 25.43 6.99 -3.24
CA ARG A 58 24.66 8.20 -3.52
C ARG A 58 23.17 7.98 -3.38
N LEU A 59 22.65 6.81 -3.82
CA LEU A 59 21.25 6.43 -3.61
C LEU A 59 20.91 6.31 -2.12
N ALA A 60 21.80 5.67 -1.34
CA ALA A 60 21.60 5.53 0.10
C ALA A 60 21.65 6.89 0.81
N ASP A 61 22.58 7.78 0.45
CA ASP A 61 22.71 9.12 1.02
C ASP A 61 21.42 9.95 0.75
N LEU A 62 20.86 9.89 -0.46
CA LEU A 62 19.59 10.57 -0.78
C LEU A 62 18.40 9.92 -0.05
N ALA A 63 18.36 8.59 0.02
CA ALA A 63 17.31 7.87 0.74
C ALA A 63 17.30 8.21 2.23
N GLU A 64 18.49 8.34 2.85
CA GLU A 64 18.63 8.76 4.25
C GLU A 64 18.14 10.20 4.44
N LYS A 65 18.50 11.13 3.54
CA LYS A 65 17.98 12.50 3.56
C LYS A 65 16.45 12.50 3.52
N ILE A 66 15.84 11.78 2.57
CA ILE A 66 14.37 11.68 2.44
C ILE A 66 13.74 11.08 3.70
N LEU A 67 14.34 10.02 4.26
CA LEU A 67 13.86 9.40 5.50
C LEU A 67 13.89 10.36 6.69
N ASN A 68 14.99 11.11 6.85
CA ASN A 68 15.14 12.05 7.96
C ASN A 68 14.14 13.21 7.82
N CYS A 69 13.96 13.74 6.62
CA CYS A 69 12.90 14.71 6.35
C CYS A 69 11.52 14.14 6.65
N TRP A 70 11.22 12.90 6.20
CA TRP A 70 9.93 12.27 6.41
C TRP A 70 9.61 12.07 7.89
N ARG A 71 10.60 11.66 8.68
CA ARG A 71 10.44 11.47 10.14
C ARG A 71 10.01 12.73 10.88
N GLY A 72 10.48 13.90 10.42
CA GLY A 72 10.13 15.19 11.02
C GLY A 72 8.96 15.91 10.35
N TYR A 73 8.38 15.35 9.28
CA TYR A 73 7.38 16.03 8.47
C TYR A 73 5.96 15.90 9.02
N SER A 74 5.26 17.04 9.09
CA SER A 74 3.83 17.10 9.40
C SER A 74 3.08 17.89 8.33
N ASP A 75 1.94 17.40 7.89
CA ASP A 75 0.94 18.11 7.07
C ASP A 75 -0.47 17.68 7.53
N GLU A 76 -1.05 18.47 8.45
CA GLU A 76 -2.37 18.20 9.03
C GLU A 76 -3.47 18.14 7.97
N SER A 77 -3.30 18.84 6.83
CA SER A 77 -4.29 18.85 5.75
C SER A 77 -4.54 17.48 5.12
N VAL A 78 -3.60 16.54 5.31
CA VAL A 78 -3.67 15.15 4.84
C VAL A 78 -3.44 14.14 5.97
N MET A 79 -3.69 14.55 7.22
CA MET A 79 -3.58 13.70 8.42
C MET A 79 -2.18 13.11 8.66
N ILE A 80 -1.12 13.80 8.25
CA ILE A 80 0.26 13.39 8.51
C ILE A 80 0.78 14.21 9.68
N LEU A 81 1.18 13.53 10.76
CA LEU A 81 1.91 14.10 11.89
C LEU A 81 3.21 13.32 12.08
N ALA A 82 4.29 14.05 12.36
CA ALA A 82 5.59 13.44 12.65
C ALA A 82 5.53 12.60 13.93
N GLU A 83 4.86 13.13 14.95
CA GLU A 83 4.69 12.48 16.27
C GLU A 83 3.41 12.94 16.96
N THR A 84 2.96 12.18 17.95
CA THR A 84 1.92 12.56 18.91
C THR A 84 2.38 12.12 20.31
N ASP A 85 2.44 13.05 21.26
CA ASP A 85 2.88 12.79 22.64
C ASP A 85 4.26 12.09 22.75
N GLY A 86 5.17 12.40 21.81
CA GLY A 86 6.51 11.82 21.71
C GLY A 86 6.58 10.47 20.99
N GLU A 87 5.47 9.92 20.52
CA GLU A 87 5.44 8.69 19.70
C GLU A 87 5.58 9.03 18.21
N PRO A 88 6.66 8.58 17.54
CA PRO A 88 6.90 8.88 16.14
C PRO A 88 5.96 8.08 15.22
N HIS A 89 5.46 8.72 14.16
CA HIS A 89 4.52 8.11 13.23
C HIS A 89 5.12 7.74 11.88
N ASN A 90 6.09 8.51 11.42
CA ASN A 90 6.58 8.42 10.04
C ASN A 90 7.79 7.49 9.90
N THR A 91 7.74 6.61 8.92
CA THR A 91 8.87 5.76 8.53
C THR A 91 8.81 5.45 7.03
N ILE A 92 9.82 4.77 6.50
CA ILE A 92 9.88 4.32 5.10
C ILE A 92 10.08 2.80 5.09
N THR A 93 9.41 2.12 4.15
CA THR A 93 9.74 0.76 3.75
C THR A 93 10.61 0.83 2.49
N PRO A 94 11.93 0.60 2.58
CA PRO A 94 12.82 0.62 1.42
C PRO A 94 12.79 -0.71 0.68
N ILE A 95 12.80 -0.66 -0.66
CA ILE A 95 12.83 -1.85 -1.53
C ILE A 95 13.91 -1.65 -2.58
N ALA A 96 14.99 -2.42 -2.50
CA ALA A 96 16.15 -2.31 -3.38
C ALA A 96 16.13 -3.37 -4.49
N ARG A 97 16.52 -2.97 -5.71
CA ARG A 97 16.64 -3.84 -6.89
C ARG A 97 17.83 -3.48 -7.74
N ARG A 98 18.18 -4.40 -8.65
CA ARG A 98 19.05 -4.13 -9.80
C ARG A 98 18.19 -4.01 -11.04
N ARG A 99 18.43 -2.95 -11.84
CA ARG A 99 17.78 -2.75 -13.14
C ARG A 99 18.86 -2.52 -14.20
N GLY A 100 19.28 -3.61 -14.84
CA GLY A 100 20.45 -3.59 -15.71
C GLY A 100 21.70 -3.18 -14.93
N ASP A 101 22.37 -2.12 -15.38
CA ASP A 101 23.59 -1.59 -14.75
C ASP A 101 23.31 -0.61 -13.60
N LYS A 102 22.05 -0.19 -13.42
CA LYS A 102 21.63 0.72 -12.34
C LYS A 102 21.17 -0.02 -11.09
N TYR A 103 21.27 0.65 -9.97
CA TYR A 103 20.56 0.31 -8.73
C TYR A 103 19.25 1.10 -8.68
N GLU A 104 18.17 0.45 -8.28
CA GLU A 104 16.86 1.04 -8.07
C GLU A 104 16.46 0.91 -6.60
N LEU A 105 15.93 1.97 -6.03
CA LEU A 105 15.45 2.00 -4.66
C LEU A 105 14.05 2.64 -4.61
N ASP A 106 13.03 1.86 -4.27
CA ASP A 106 11.69 2.38 -3.99
C ASP A 106 11.57 2.70 -2.50
N LEU A 107 11.20 3.93 -2.20
CA LEU A 107 10.94 4.43 -0.84
C LEU A 107 9.45 4.56 -0.64
N VAL A 108 8.83 3.60 0.06
CA VAL A 108 7.40 3.61 0.36
C VAL A 108 7.17 4.37 1.66
N LEU A 109 6.54 5.53 1.57
CA LEU A 109 6.23 6.38 2.73
C LEU A 109 5.14 5.71 3.60
N ARG A 110 5.37 5.66 4.91
CA ARG A 110 4.45 5.06 5.88
C ARG A 110 4.21 6.00 7.05
N CYS A 111 2.97 5.98 7.56
CA CYS A 111 2.60 6.70 8.78
C CYS A 111 1.66 5.81 9.61
N ASN A 112 1.87 5.72 10.93
CA ASN A 112 1.08 4.84 11.82
C ASN A 112 0.13 5.63 12.74
N ILE A 113 -0.17 6.88 12.38
CA ILE A 113 -1.10 7.70 13.17
C ILE A 113 -2.45 7.01 13.33
N THR A 114 -3.01 7.10 14.53
CA THR A 114 -4.35 6.60 14.87
C THR A 114 -5.26 7.74 15.27
N THR A 115 -6.56 7.54 15.13
CA THR A 115 -7.61 8.43 15.63
C THR A 115 -8.72 7.59 16.25
N ASP A 116 -9.67 8.23 16.95
CA ASP A 116 -10.85 7.53 17.48
C ASP A 116 -11.67 6.87 16.37
N GLU A 117 -11.73 7.47 15.19
CA GLU A 117 -12.39 6.92 14.00
C GLU A 117 -11.59 5.77 13.38
N HIS A 118 -10.27 5.83 13.43
CA HIS A 118 -9.34 4.85 12.86
C HIS A 118 -8.38 4.30 13.93
N PRO A 119 -8.88 3.49 14.88
CA PRO A 119 -8.06 3.00 16.01
C PRO A 119 -6.97 1.99 15.59
N LEU A 120 -7.08 1.40 14.40
CA LEU A 120 -6.05 0.53 13.83
C LEU A 120 -5.02 1.29 12.98
N GLY A 121 -5.26 2.57 12.71
CA GLY A 121 -4.44 3.45 11.89
C GLY A 121 -5.26 4.13 10.78
N VAL A 122 -4.97 5.42 10.56
CA VAL A 122 -5.56 6.19 9.44
C VAL A 122 -5.13 5.59 8.09
N PHE A 123 -3.86 5.15 8.01
CA PHE A 123 -3.25 4.53 6.82
C PHE A 123 -3.17 3.00 6.99
N HIS A 124 -4.32 2.40 7.28
CA HIS A 124 -4.53 0.98 7.51
C HIS A 124 -5.78 0.53 6.73
N PRO A 125 -5.93 -0.76 6.35
CA PRO A 125 -7.16 -1.23 5.73
C PRO A 125 -8.40 -0.83 6.51
N HIS A 126 -9.32 -0.12 5.88
CA HIS A 126 -10.54 0.37 6.51
C HIS A 126 -11.58 -0.75 6.66
N ALA A 127 -12.57 -0.52 7.54
CA ALA A 127 -13.53 -1.53 7.99
C ALA A 127 -14.34 -2.19 6.85
N ASP A 128 -14.64 -1.45 5.79
CA ASP A 128 -15.34 -1.94 4.60
C ASP A 128 -14.60 -3.06 3.85
N LYS A 129 -13.28 -3.15 4.04
CA LYS A 129 -12.39 -4.14 3.40
C LYS A 129 -12.02 -5.30 4.32
N HIS A 130 -12.41 -5.25 5.62
CA HIS A 130 -12.02 -6.26 6.62
C HIS A 130 -12.58 -7.65 6.34
N HIS A 131 -13.64 -7.77 5.55
CA HIS A 131 -14.15 -9.07 5.10
C HIS A 131 -13.13 -9.82 4.22
N ILE A 132 -12.23 -9.11 3.54
CA ILE A 132 -11.13 -9.65 2.72
C ILE A 132 -9.80 -9.56 3.50
N LYS A 133 -9.41 -8.35 3.93
CA LYS A 133 -8.10 -8.10 4.56
C LYS A 133 -8.25 -7.09 5.69
N LYS A 134 -7.93 -7.53 6.91
CA LYS A 134 -7.93 -6.69 8.11
C LYS A 134 -6.52 -6.45 8.66
N GLU A 135 -5.60 -7.37 8.40
CA GLU A 135 -4.26 -7.40 8.97
C GLU A 135 -3.37 -6.30 8.37
N ASN A 136 -2.32 -5.93 9.08
CA ASN A 136 -1.31 -4.99 8.62
C ASN A 136 -0.70 -5.41 7.27
N ILE A 137 -0.33 -4.40 6.46
CA ILE A 137 0.28 -4.60 5.15
C ILE A 137 1.79 -4.78 5.31
N GLY A 138 2.28 -5.97 4.98
CA GLY A 138 3.69 -6.33 4.99
C GLY A 138 4.40 -5.98 3.67
N LEU A 139 5.73 -6.22 3.62
CA LEU A 139 6.59 -5.86 2.47
C LEU A 139 6.11 -6.48 1.15
N ILE A 140 5.77 -7.77 1.14
CA ILE A 140 5.33 -8.48 -0.07
C ILE A 140 4.03 -7.87 -0.61
N GLU A 141 3.10 -7.53 0.29
CA GLU A 141 1.83 -6.92 -0.06
C GLU A 141 1.99 -5.50 -0.60
N VAL A 142 2.89 -4.71 0.01
CA VAL A 142 3.27 -3.38 -0.49
C VAL A 142 3.70 -3.44 -1.95
N MET A 143 4.40 -4.50 -2.36
CA MET A 143 4.86 -4.72 -3.74
C MET A 143 3.78 -5.27 -4.68
N GLY A 144 2.55 -5.49 -4.19
CA GLY A 144 1.38 -5.86 -5.00
C GLY A 144 1.03 -7.34 -5.05
N LEU A 145 1.65 -8.20 -4.24
CA LEU A 145 1.24 -9.58 -4.11
C LEU A 145 0.33 -9.75 -2.88
N ALA A 146 -0.94 -10.02 -3.11
CA ALA A 146 -1.93 -10.20 -2.05
C ALA A 146 -1.63 -11.44 -1.21
N VAL A 147 -1.18 -11.23 0.04
CA VAL A 147 -1.10 -12.28 1.05
C VAL A 147 -2.39 -12.24 1.86
N LEU A 148 -3.32 -13.09 1.49
CA LEU A 148 -4.67 -13.09 2.06
C LEU A 148 -4.81 -14.14 3.17
N PRO A 149 -5.72 -13.93 4.15
CA PRO A 149 -5.98 -14.89 5.20
C PRO A 149 -6.36 -16.26 4.64
N SER A 150 -5.83 -17.34 5.21
CA SER A 150 -6.07 -18.72 4.73
C SER A 150 -7.56 -19.10 4.70
N ARG A 151 -8.36 -18.53 5.63
CA ARG A 151 -9.82 -18.71 5.68
C ARG A 151 -10.50 -18.32 4.37
N LEU A 152 -10.01 -17.28 3.70
CA LEU A 152 -10.65 -16.69 2.54
C LEU A 152 -10.75 -17.67 1.37
N LYS A 153 -9.80 -18.62 1.24
CA LYS A 153 -9.87 -19.65 0.21
C LYS A 153 -11.17 -20.44 0.31
N LYS A 154 -11.50 -20.93 1.50
CA LYS A 154 -12.73 -21.71 1.72
C LYS A 154 -13.96 -20.81 1.62
N GLU A 155 -13.92 -19.65 2.23
CA GLU A 155 -15.03 -18.68 2.22
C GLU A 155 -15.46 -18.30 0.80
N LEU A 156 -14.52 -18.06 -0.13
CA LEU A 156 -14.84 -17.74 -1.53
C LEU A 156 -15.46 -18.91 -2.29
N TYR A 157 -15.04 -20.18 -2.02
CA TYR A 157 -15.67 -21.35 -2.61
C TYR A 157 -17.12 -21.51 -2.12
N ASP A 158 -17.32 -21.44 -0.81
CA ASP A 158 -18.66 -21.55 -0.20
C ASP A 158 -19.56 -20.38 -0.67
N LEU A 159 -19.00 -19.16 -0.79
CA LEU A 159 -19.70 -17.99 -1.25
C LEU A 159 -20.16 -18.11 -2.72
N ALA A 160 -19.28 -18.64 -3.61
CA ALA A 160 -19.64 -18.91 -5.00
C ALA A 160 -20.83 -19.88 -5.09
N GLU A 161 -20.80 -20.96 -4.32
CA GLU A 161 -21.90 -21.93 -4.26
C GLU A 161 -23.21 -21.29 -3.76
N VAL A 162 -23.14 -20.50 -2.67
CA VAL A 162 -24.31 -19.85 -2.08
C VAL A 162 -24.93 -18.85 -3.06
N VAL A 163 -24.11 -18.06 -3.77
CA VAL A 163 -24.56 -17.04 -4.72
C VAL A 163 -25.24 -17.68 -5.94
N VAL A 164 -24.61 -18.71 -6.52
CA VAL A 164 -25.15 -19.42 -7.69
C VAL A 164 -26.48 -20.09 -7.40
N ASN A 165 -26.63 -20.67 -6.19
CA ASN A 165 -27.86 -21.33 -5.77
C ASN A 165 -28.94 -20.36 -5.23
N GLY A 166 -28.68 -19.04 -5.26
CA GLY A 166 -29.62 -18.03 -4.79
C GLY A 166 -29.94 -18.10 -3.30
N ARG A 167 -29.06 -18.70 -2.50
CA ARG A 167 -29.22 -18.79 -1.04
C ARG A 167 -28.92 -17.45 -0.37
N ASP A 168 -29.51 -17.22 0.81
CA ASP A 168 -29.25 -16.01 1.59
C ASP A 168 -27.87 -16.10 2.28
N ILE A 169 -26.96 -15.20 1.86
CA ILE A 169 -25.60 -15.10 2.42
C ILE A 169 -25.64 -14.68 3.90
N ARG A 170 -26.61 -13.83 4.27
CA ARG A 170 -26.76 -13.31 5.64
C ARG A 170 -27.20 -14.36 6.65
N ALA A 171 -27.77 -15.47 6.16
CA ALA A 171 -28.16 -16.60 7.01
C ALA A 171 -26.95 -17.48 7.43
N ASP A 172 -25.80 -17.31 6.79
CA ASP A 172 -24.56 -18.02 7.12
C ASP A 172 -23.67 -17.16 8.01
N GLU A 173 -23.36 -17.62 9.22
CA GLU A 173 -22.59 -16.88 10.22
C GLU A 173 -21.18 -16.50 9.72
N ILE A 174 -20.54 -17.35 8.91
CA ILE A 174 -19.19 -17.12 8.38
C ILE A 174 -19.21 -16.20 7.16
N LEU A 175 -20.19 -16.39 6.27
CA LEU A 175 -20.25 -15.67 4.98
C LEU A 175 -20.97 -14.34 5.07
N SER A 176 -21.77 -14.08 6.11
CA SER A 176 -22.58 -12.87 6.28
C SER A 176 -21.77 -11.57 6.14
N LYS A 177 -20.50 -11.57 6.56
CA LYS A 177 -19.57 -10.44 6.40
C LYS A 177 -19.27 -10.03 4.95
N HIS A 178 -19.53 -10.94 3.98
CA HIS A 178 -19.38 -10.67 2.55
C HIS A 178 -20.68 -10.21 1.87
N ALA A 179 -21.81 -10.20 2.58
CA ALA A 179 -23.12 -10.03 1.97
C ALA A 179 -23.26 -8.70 1.25
N ASP A 180 -22.89 -7.58 1.87
CA ASP A 180 -23.02 -6.25 1.28
C ASP A 180 -22.14 -6.09 0.04
N TRP A 181 -20.91 -6.66 0.07
CA TRP A 181 -20.02 -6.72 -1.06
C TRP A 181 -20.63 -7.49 -2.24
N VAL A 182 -21.16 -8.69 -1.97
CA VAL A 182 -21.80 -9.52 -3.01
C VAL A 182 -23.05 -8.85 -3.56
N ASP A 183 -23.84 -8.19 -2.73
CA ASP A 183 -25.03 -7.44 -3.20
C ASP A 183 -24.64 -6.28 -4.13
N ALA A 184 -23.50 -5.63 -3.89
CA ALA A 184 -22.95 -4.64 -4.82
C ALA A 184 -22.49 -5.30 -6.13
N LEU A 185 -21.85 -6.48 -6.06
CA LEU A 185 -21.42 -7.22 -7.25
C LEU A 185 -22.59 -7.72 -8.10
N LYS A 186 -23.68 -8.18 -7.48
CA LYS A 186 -24.92 -8.61 -8.19
C LYS A 186 -25.54 -7.50 -9.05
N LYS A 187 -25.25 -6.23 -8.77
CA LYS A 187 -25.70 -5.10 -9.61
C LYS A 187 -24.87 -4.95 -10.89
N GLN A 188 -23.68 -5.54 -10.94
CA GLN A 188 -22.72 -5.43 -12.03
C GLN A 188 -22.57 -6.73 -12.81
N TYR A 189 -22.74 -7.87 -12.14
CA TYR A 189 -22.49 -9.20 -12.68
C TYR A 189 -23.71 -10.11 -12.56
N THR A 190 -23.88 -10.99 -13.55
CA THR A 190 -24.76 -12.16 -13.43
C THR A 190 -23.89 -13.36 -13.08
N PHE A 191 -24.11 -13.91 -11.89
CA PHE A 191 -23.35 -15.08 -11.41
C PHE A 191 -23.93 -16.36 -11.98
N THR A 192 -23.05 -17.23 -12.50
CA THR A 192 -23.34 -18.59 -12.96
C THR A 192 -22.33 -19.57 -12.35
N ALA A 193 -22.61 -20.87 -12.47
CA ALA A 193 -21.68 -21.89 -11.98
C ALA A 193 -20.29 -21.81 -12.64
N GLU A 194 -20.24 -21.32 -13.90
CA GLU A 194 -19.00 -21.22 -14.67
C GLU A 194 -18.17 -20.00 -14.33
N ASN A 195 -18.79 -18.89 -13.87
CA ASN A 195 -18.08 -17.60 -13.73
C ASN A 195 -17.98 -17.09 -12.29
N ALA A 196 -18.73 -17.65 -11.35
CA ALA A 196 -18.85 -17.10 -10.00
C ALA A 196 -17.49 -16.98 -9.29
N MET A 197 -16.65 -18.02 -9.36
CA MET A 197 -15.34 -18.02 -8.73
C MET A 197 -14.41 -16.98 -9.36
N ASP A 198 -14.39 -16.87 -10.69
CA ASP A 198 -13.52 -15.91 -11.41
C ASP A 198 -13.90 -14.48 -11.07
N ILE A 199 -15.21 -14.17 -11.01
CA ILE A 199 -15.71 -12.86 -10.56
C ILE A 199 -15.24 -12.56 -9.14
N LEU A 200 -15.45 -13.49 -8.19
CA LEU A 200 -15.06 -13.29 -6.80
C LEU A 200 -13.55 -13.11 -6.64
N LEU A 201 -12.73 -13.84 -7.37
CA LEU A 201 -11.27 -13.70 -7.35
C LEU A 201 -10.83 -12.35 -7.93
N GLN A 202 -11.38 -11.96 -9.07
CA GLN A 202 -11.09 -10.66 -9.69
C GLN A 202 -11.49 -9.51 -8.77
N GLU A 203 -12.67 -9.55 -8.17
CA GLU A 203 -13.15 -8.53 -7.27
C GLU A 203 -12.40 -8.50 -5.93
N THR A 204 -11.95 -9.67 -5.43
CA THR A 204 -11.02 -9.74 -4.29
C THR A 204 -9.72 -8.98 -4.60
N GLY A 205 -9.20 -9.09 -5.81
CA GLY A 205 -8.03 -8.31 -6.26
C GLY A 205 -8.29 -6.81 -6.23
N LYS A 206 -9.50 -6.35 -6.62
CA LYS A 206 -9.87 -4.93 -6.54
C LYS A 206 -10.00 -4.44 -5.10
N VAL A 207 -10.58 -5.26 -4.21
CA VAL A 207 -10.63 -4.93 -2.77
C VAL A 207 -9.21 -4.82 -2.23
N PHE A 208 -8.29 -5.71 -2.61
CA PHE A 208 -6.89 -5.62 -2.19
C PHE A 208 -6.17 -4.38 -2.74
N ALA A 209 -6.45 -3.95 -3.98
CA ALA A 209 -5.96 -2.66 -4.48
C ALA A 209 -6.44 -1.50 -3.60
N GLY A 210 -7.72 -1.48 -3.22
CA GLY A 210 -8.26 -0.51 -2.27
C GLY A 210 -7.62 -0.58 -0.87
N VAL A 211 -7.21 -1.76 -0.42
CA VAL A 211 -6.44 -1.94 0.82
C VAL A 211 -5.08 -1.23 0.73
N LEU A 212 -4.40 -1.29 -0.42
CA LEU A 212 -3.15 -0.55 -0.64
C LEU A 212 -3.39 0.96 -0.73
N GLU A 213 -4.53 1.39 -1.32
CA GLU A 213 -4.93 2.80 -1.33
C GLU A 213 -5.19 3.34 0.08
N ASP A 214 -5.86 2.55 0.94
CA ASP A 214 -6.04 2.92 2.36
C ASP A 214 -4.69 3.08 3.06
N ALA A 215 -3.73 2.21 2.78
CA ALA A 215 -2.39 2.24 3.36
C ALA A 215 -1.48 3.34 2.78
N GLY A 216 -1.85 3.96 1.66
CA GLY A 216 -1.11 5.06 1.04
C GLY A 216 -1.28 6.36 1.82
N VAL A 217 -0.18 7.06 2.14
CA VAL A 217 -0.23 8.31 2.92
C VAL A 217 -0.73 9.48 2.09
N TYR A 218 -0.32 9.61 0.85
CA TYR A 218 -0.85 10.57 -0.10
C TYR A 218 -1.86 9.87 -1.01
N LYS A 219 -3.13 10.24 -0.88
CA LYS A 219 -4.20 9.63 -1.68
C LYS A 219 -4.09 10.06 -3.15
N ASN A 220 -4.55 9.20 -4.06
CA ASN A 220 -4.56 9.50 -5.50
C ASN A 220 -5.70 10.47 -5.87
N THR A 221 -5.71 11.62 -5.21
CA THR A 221 -6.60 12.77 -5.46
C THR A 221 -5.76 13.99 -5.80
N PRO A 222 -6.34 15.07 -6.39
CA PRO A 222 -5.61 16.31 -6.61
C PRO A 222 -4.96 16.87 -5.34
N GLU A 223 -5.65 16.81 -4.20
CA GLU A 223 -5.19 17.29 -2.90
C GLU A 223 -4.03 16.43 -2.37
N GLY A 224 -4.16 15.10 -2.46
CA GLY A 224 -3.11 14.17 -2.04
C GLY A 224 -1.84 14.30 -2.90
N LYS A 225 -1.99 14.50 -4.22
CA LYS A 225 -0.86 14.75 -5.13
C LYS A 225 -0.18 16.10 -4.82
N ALA A 226 -0.96 17.14 -4.56
CA ALA A 226 -0.41 18.46 -4.16
C ALA A 226 0.34 18.38 -2.83
N ALA A 227 -0.16 17.60 -1.86
CA ALA A 227 0.51 17.38 -0.58
C ALA A 227 1.81 16.57 -0.77
N PHE A 228 1.84 15.58 -1.68
CA PHE A 228 3.05 14.85 -2.01
C PHE A 228 4.11 15.79 -2.62
N ASP A 229 3.70 16.69 -3.52
CA ASP A 229 4.58 17.69 -4.10
C ASP A 229 5.16 18.63 -3.02
N LYS A 230 4.35 19.05 -2.04
CA LYS A 230 4.83 19.85 -0.90
C LYS A 230 5.92 19.12 -0.12
N PHE A 231 5.77 17.82 0.10
CA PHE A 231 6.82 17.04 0.75
C PHE A 231 8.12 16.99 -0.07
N VAL A 232 8.04 16.80 -1.39
CA VAL A 232 9.23 16.84 -2.26
C VAL A 232 9.92 18.20 -2.20
N VAL A 233 9.15 19.30 -2.20
CA VAL A 233 9.70 20.66 -2.03
C VAL A 233 10.36 20.82 -0.66
N TYR A 234 9.73 20.31 0.41
CA TYR A 234 10.30 20.33 1.76
C TYR A 234 11.66 19.64 1.82
N VAL A 235 11.80 18.43 1.24
CA VAL A 235 13.08 17.70 1.18
C VAL A 235 14.18 18.53 0.48
N ASN A 236 13.82 19.33 -0.52
CA ASN A 236 14.76 20.20 -1.22
C ASN A 236 15.17 21.44 -0.40
N GLN A 237 14.36 21.85 0.57
CA GLN A 237 14.63 23.04 1.42
C GLN A 237 15.45 22.71 2.66
N GLU A 238 15.33 21.47 3.17
CA GLU A 238 16.01 20.97 4.37
C GLU A 238 17.44 20.44 4.07
N GLY A 239 18.09 20.91 3.04
CA GLY A 239 19.43 20.44 2.61
C GLY A 239 20.55 21.45 2.78
#